data_0621e38108a7d53888cdcb84a1696f76
#
_entry.id   0621e38108a7d53888cdcb84a1696f76
#
_cell.length_a   1.000
_cell.length_b   1.000
_cell.length_c   1.000
_cell.angle_alpha   90.00
_cell.angle_beta   90.00
_cell.angle_gamma   90.00
#
_symmetry.space_group_name_H-M   'P 1'
#
loop_
_entity.id
_entity.type
_entity.pdbx_description
1 polymer ?
#
loop_
_entity_poly.entity_id
_entity_poly.type
_entity_poly.pdbx_seq_one_letter_code
_entity_poly.pdbx_strand_id
1 'polypeptide(L)'
;NMTNQGQYSNPLVSAYLFPRGDDFSIVKNFERWDEARKISVQFWPQGEGDLRMQNPYWIAYRNLRLNNKKRYMASAGLSYQILDWLNVAGRVRIDNTHSEYEGKLYASSSNTLTDGSSQGHYTVNNGQYSQTYADVLVNINKRIQDFTIVANIGASYSGVTSKELGYAGPIRETGIPNLFNVY
;
A
#
# COMPACT_ATOMS: atom_id res chain seq x y z
N ASN A 1 -5.99 2.99 -7.08
CA ASN A 1 -7.12 2.11 -7.39
C ASN A 1 -8.35 2.58 -6.62
N MET A 2 -9.15 3.43 -7.25
CA MET A 2 -10.34 4.05 -6.62
C MET A 2 -11.53 3.08 -6.49
N THR A 3 -11.52 1.98 -7.23
CA THR A 3 -12.67 1.06 -7.34
C THR A 3 -12.87 0.13 -6.15
N ASN A 4 -11.87 -0.02 -5.28
CA ASN A 4 -11.94 -0.91 -4.12
C ASN A 4 -12.09 -0.16 -2.78
N GLN A 5 -12.61 1.05 -2.83
CA GLN A 5 -12.87 1.85 -1.65
C GLN A 5 -14.34 1.77 -1.29
N GLY A 6 -14.64 1.69 0.01
CA GLY A 6 -16.01 1.71 0.50
C GLY A 6 -16.77 2.96 0.02
N GLN A 7 -18.09 2.92 0.10
CA GLN A 7 -18.99 3.95 -0.45
C GLN A 7 -18.65 5.39 -0.04
N TYR A 8 -18.09 5.59 1.15
CA TYR A 8 -17.75 6.93 1.67
C TYR A 8 -16.46 7.51 1.10
N SER A 9 -15.59 6.68 0.55
CA SER A 9 -14.30 7.10 0.00
C SER A 9 -14.18 6.93 -1.51
N ASN A 10 -15.25 6.49 -2.17
CA ASN A 10 -15.28 6.34 -3.62
C ASN A 10 -15.97 7.56 -4.26
N PRO A 11 -15.24 8.44 -4.96
CA PRO A 11 -15.80 9.64 -5.56
C PRO A 11 -16.83 9.34 -6.65
N LEU A 12 -16.79 8.16 -7.26
CA LEU A 12 -17.74 7.75 -8.30
C LEU A 12 -19.13 7.56 -7.73
N VAL A 13 -19.26 7.06 -6.50
CA VAL A 13 -20.58 6.86 -5.86
C VAL A 13 -21.31 8.20 -5.75
N SER A 14 -20.64 9.22 -5.21
CA SER A 14 -21.20 10.56 -5.08
C SER A 14 -21.52 11.19 -6.43
N ALA A 15 -20.66 10.99 -7.43
CA ALA A 15 -20.87 11.52 -8.78
C ALA A 15 -22.10 10.87 -9.48
N TYR A 16 -22.27 9.55 -9.32
CA TYR A 16 -23.42 8.85 -9.92
C TYR A 16 -24.75 9.11 -9.20
N LEU A 17 -24.71 9.39 -7.92
CA LEU A 17 -25.89 9.72 -7.12
C LEU A 17 -26.30 11.20 -7.19
N PHE A 18 -25.49 12.04 -7.82
CA PHE A 18 -25.82 13.44 -8.02
C PHE A 18 -27.06 13.59 -8.92
N PRO A 19 -28.04 14.46 -8.54
CA PRO A 19 -29.26 14.63 -9.32
C PRO A 19 -29.01 15.07 -10.76
N ARG A 20 -29.60 14.39 -11.72
CA ARG A 20 -29.40 14.66 -13.15
C ARG A 20 -29.94 16.01 -13.63
N GLY A 21 -30.82 16.61 -12.87
CA GLY A 21 -31.41 17.92 -13.18
C GLY A 21 -30.58 19.10 -12.70
N ASP A 22 -29.55 18.84 -11.84
CA ASP A 22 -28.75 19.87 -11.24
C ASP A 22 -27.44 20.08 -12.01
N ASP A 23 -26.87 21.28 -11.89
CA ASP A 23 -25.59 21.60 -12.50
C ASP A 23 -24.44 20.99 -11.71
N PHE A 24 -23.85 19.94 -12.25
CA PHE A 24 -22.70 19.26 -11.63
C PHE A 24 -21.46 20.18 -11.51
N SER A 25 -21.40 21.30 -12.24
CA SER A 25 -20.25 22.22 -12.15
C SER A 25 -20.06 22.83 -10.77
N ILE A 26 -21.16 22.98 -10.00
CA ILE A 26 -21.12 23.50 -8.62
C ILE A 26 -20.30 22.62 -7.67
N VAL A 27 -20.17 21.34 -7.97
CA VAL A 27 -19.41 20.36 -7.16
C VAL A 27 -17.92 20.69 -7.13
N LYS A 28 -17.41 21.45 -8.11
CA LYS A 28 -16.02 21.91 -8.13
C LYS A 28 -15.68 22.83 -6.97
N ASN A 29 -16.67 23.57 -6.44
CA ASN A 29 -16.52 24.37 -5.21
C ASN A 29 -16.66 23.45 -3.99
N PHE A 30 -15.69 22.54 -3.83
CA PHE A 30 -15.76 21.45 -2.88
C PHE A 30 -15.40 21.85 -1.45
N GLU A 31 -14.92 23.07 -1.21
CA GLU A 31 -14.55 23.56 0.11
C GLU A 31 -14.97 25.01 0.33
N ARG A 32 -15.20 25.35 1.60
CA ARG A 32 -15.50 26.70 2.07
C ARG A 32 -14.69 26.98 3.33
N TRP A 33 -14.31 28.24 3.51
CA TRP A 33 -13.63 28.69 4.71
C TRP A 33 -14.58 28.77 5.90
N ASP A 34 -14.20 28.14 6.99
CA ASP A 34 -14.90 28.20 8.29
C ASP A 34 -14.13 29.13 9.23
N GLU A 35 -14.70 30.29 9.51
CA GLU A 35 -14.07 31.32 10.34
C GLU A 35 -13.92 30.89 11.81
N ALA A 36 -14.81 30.06 12.32
CA ALA A 36 -14.78 29.61 13.71
C ALA A 36 -13.65 28.57 13.91
N ARG A 37 -13.47 27.70 12.95
CA ARG A 37 -12.46 26.62 13.00
C ARG A 37 -11.13 27.00 12.35
N LYS A 38 -11.09 28.11 11.59
CA LYS A 38 -9.92 28.56 10.82
C LYS A 38 -9.36 27.50 9.86
N ILE A 39 -10.25 26.75 9.22
CA ILE A 39 -9.93 25.72 8.22
C ILE A 39 -10.91 25.77 7.06
N SER A 40 -10.49 25.18 5.92
CA SER A 40 -11.42 24.83 4.85
C SER A 40 -12.20 23.58 5.22
N VAL A 41 -13.52 23.65 5.19
CA VAL A 41 -14.44 22.54 5.41
C VAL A 41 -15.07 22.10 4.11
N GLN A 42 -15.52 20.87 4.06
CA GLN A 42 -16.19 20.31 2.89
C GLN A 42 -17.47 21.08 2.58
N PHE A 43 -17.66 21.39 1.30
CA PHE A 43 -18.94 21.83 0.79
C PHE A 43 -19.52 20.77 -0.14
N TRP A 44 -20.74 20.32 0.19
CA TRP A 44 -21.50 19.37 -0.60
C TRP A 44 -22.92 19.88 -0.79
N PRO A 45 -23.39 20.18 -2.04
CA PRO A 45 -24.71 20.78 -2.27
C PRO A 45 -25.88 19.90 -1.82
N GLN A 46 -25.66 18.59 -1.72
CA GLN A 46 -26.69 17.61 -1.36
C GLN A 46 -26.85 17.41 0.16
N GLY A 47 -26.14 18.17 0.95
CA GLY A 47 -26.19 18.15 2.41
C GLY A 47 -24.84 17.90 3.06
N GLU A 48 -24.50 18.73 4.02
CA GLU A 48 -23.30 18.57 4.82
C GLU A 48 -23.49 17.42 5.80
N GLY A 49 -22.51 16.54 5.87
CA GLY A 49 -22.50 15.46 6.85
C GLY A 49 -23.38 14.26 6.57
N ASP A 50 -23.96 14.15 5.37
CA ASP A 50 -24.57 12.89 4.98
C ASP A 50 -23.49 11.82 4.93
N LEU A 51 -23.65 10.81 5.78
CA LEU A 51 -22.73 9.68 5.94
C LEU A 51 -22.53 8.88 4.63
N ARG A 52 -23.39 9.05 3.66
CA ARG A 52 -23.39 8.27 2.42
C ARG A 52 -22.73 8.97 1.25
N MET A 53 -22.54 10.28 1.34
CA MET A 53 -22.00 11.04 0.23
C MET A 53 -21.06 12.13 0.71
N GLN A 54 -19.95 12.24 0.03
CA GLN A 54 -19.01 13.36 0.14
C GLN A 54 -18.81 13.97 -1.23
N ASN A 55 -18.43 15.22 -1.27
CA ASN A 55 -18.07 15.84 -2.53
C ASN A 55 -16.96 15.05 -3.21
N PRO A 56 -17.08 14.58 -4.47
CA PRO A 56 -16.08 13.78 -5.16
C PRO A 56 -14.73 14.50 -5.28
N TYR A 57 -14.70 15.83 -5.39
CA TYR A 57 -13.46 16.60 -5.38
C TYR A 57 -12.85 16.66 -3.98
N TRP A 58 -13.66 16.74 -2.91
CA TRP A 58 -13.16 16.61 -1.55
C TRP A 58 -12.45 15.27 -1.34
N ILE A 59 -13.08 14.18 -1.77
CA ILE A 59 -12.48 12.84 -1.70
C ILE A 59 -11.15 12.81 -2.46
N ALA A 60 -11.09 13.42 -3.65
CA ALA A 60 -9.89 13.42 -4.47
C ALA A 60 -8.74 14.26 -3.91
N TYR A 61 -9.05 15.40 -3.26
CA TYR A 61 -8.05 16.38 -2.86
C TYR A 61 -7.80 16.45 -1.35
N ARG A 62 -8.70 15.89 -0.52
CA ARG A 62 -8.61 15.95 0.94
C ARG A 62 -8.62 14.59 1.64
N ASN A 63 -8.96 13.50 0.92
CA ASN A 63 -8.80 12.14 1.40
C ASN A 63 -7.58 11.52 0.72
N LEU A 64 -6.41 11.95 1.15
CA LEU A 64 -5.15 11.61 0.49
C LEU A 64 -4.68 10.22 0.92
N ARG A 65 -4.21 9.46 -0.04
CA ARG A 65 -3.63 8.12 0.17
C ARG A 65 -2.38 7.98 -0.68
N LEU A 66 -1.25 8.02 -0.01
CA LEU A 66 0.05 7.83 -0.63
C LEU A 66 0.53 6.42 -0.36
N ASN A 67 0.91 5.71 -1.40
CA ASN A 67 1.49 4.38 -1.30
C ASN A 67 2.79 4.35 -2.08
N ASN A 68 3.88 4.24 -1.36
CA ASN A 68 5.24 4.18 -1.89
C ASN A 68 5.77 2.76 -1.70
N LYS A 69 6.21 2.13 -2.78
CA LYS A 69 6.80 0.79 -2.72
C LYS A 69 8.12 0.77 -3.46
N LYS A 70 9.20 0.42 -2.74
CA LYS A 70 10.52 0.22 -3.30
C LYS A 70 10.89 -1.25 -3.19
N ARG A 71 11.28 -1.85 -4.29
CA ARG A 71 11.72 -3.24 -4.32
C ARG A 71 13.03 -3.34 -5.06
N TYR A 72 13.97 -4.06 -4.47
CA TYR A 72 15.20 -4.42 -5.14
C TYR A 72 15.46 -5.91 -4.98
N MET A 73 15.94 -6.51 -6.06
CA MET A 73 16.21 -7.92 -6.16
C MET A 73 17.56 -8.12 -6.82
N ALA A 74 18.38 -8.97 -6.22
CA ALA A 74 19.65 -9.36 -6.77
C ALA A 74 19.77 -10.88 -6.73
N SER A 75 20.40 -11.47 -7.75
CA SER A 75 20.72 -12.88 -7.79
C SER A 75 22.08 -13.10 -8.41
N ALA A 76 22.82 -14.04 -7.88
CA ALA A 76 24.06 -14.51 -8.45
C ALA A 76 24.07 -16.03 -8.46
N GLY A 77 24.65 -16.60 -9.51
CA GLY A 77 24.81 -18.03 -9.64
C GLY A 77 26.19 -18.37 -10.23
N LEU A 78 26.75 -19.43 -9.73
CA LEU A 78 28.01 -19.99 -10.22
C LEU A 78 27.81 -21.48 -10.50
N SER A 79 28.33 -21.92 -11.63
CA SER A 79 28.41 -23.36 -11.98
C SER A 79 29.85 -23.69 -12.26
N TYR A 80 30.32 -24.78 -11.69
CA TYR A 80 31.72 -25.23 -11.86
C TYR A 80 31.77 -26.71 -12.19
N GLN A 81 32.44 -27.02 -13.28
CA GLN A 81 32.74 -28.41 -13.72
C GLN A 81 33.97 -28.88 -12.99
N ILE A 82 33.77 -29.74 -11.96
CA ILE A 82 34.87 -30.29 -11.15
C ILE A 82 35.59 -31.42 -11.94
N LEU A 83 34.78 -32.28 -12.55
CA LEU A 83 35.24 -33.40 -13.39
C LEU A 83 34.29 -33.49 -14.60
N ASP A 84 34.69 -34.17 -15.64
CA ASP A 84 33.86 -34.35 -16.87
C ASP A 84 32.47 -34.93 -16.59
N TRP A 85 32.33 -35.62 -15.47
CA TRP A 85 31.09 -36.25 -15.02
C TRP A 85 30.46 -35.63 -13.80
N LEU A 86 31.11 -34.57 -13.20
CA LEU A 86 30.68 -33.94 -11.94
C LEU A 86 30.65 -32.42 -12.09
N ASN A 87 29.46 -31.86 -11.98
CA ASN A 87 29.23 -30.43 -11.96
C ASN A 87 28.58 -29.99 -10.64
N VAL A 88 28.97 -28.86 -10.12
CA VAL A 88 28.36 -28.21 -8.94
C VAL A 88 27.90 -26.83 -9.34
N ALA A 89 26.64 -26.52 -9.05
CA ALA A 89 26.04 -25.20 -9.24
C ALA A 89 25.52 -24.65 -7.93
N GLY A 90 25.74 -23.38 -7.71
CA GLY A 90 25.20 -22.66 -6.54
C GLY A 90 24.53 -21.37 -6.99
N ARG A 91 23.47 -20.99 -6.29
CA ARG A 91 22.73 -19.77 -6.58
C ARG A 91 22.29 -19.10 -5.27
N VAL A 92 22.39 -17.78 -5.24
CA VAL A 92 21.88 -16.93 -4.15
C VAL A 92 20.95 -15.88 -4.76
N ARG A 93 19.84 -15.62 -4.09
CA ARG A 93 18.88 -14.55 -4.44
C ARG A 93 18.46 -13.82 -3.19
N ILE A 94 18.45 -12.49 -3.29
CA ILE A 94 17.97 -11.58 -2.26
C ILE A 94 16.85 -10.74 -2.89
N ASP A 95 15.74 -10.64 -2.19
CA ASP A 95 14.56 -9.85 -2.59
C ASP A 95 14.11 -9.03 -1.40
N ASN A 96 14.19 -7.71 -1.51
CA ASN A 96 13.79 -6.79 -0.45
C ASN A 96 12.74 -5.83 -0.97
N THR A 97 11.68 -5.69 -0.21
CA THR A 97 10.60 -4.74 -0.48
C THR A 97 10.41 -3.86 0.74
N HIS A 98 10.40 -2.56 0.51
CA HIS A 98 10.02 -1.55 1.48
C HIS A 98 8.74 -0.86 0.99
N SER A 99 7.73 -0.82 1.84
CA SER A 99 6.43 -0.21 1.55
C SER A 99 6.10 0.84 2.60
N GLU A 100 5.69 2.01 2.15
CA GLU A 100 5.24 3.11 2.98
C GLU A 100 3.82 3.46 2.55
N TYR A 101 2.89 3.46 3.48
CA TYR A 101 1.54 3.94 3.27
C TYR A 101 1.28 5.13 4.18
N GLU A 102 0.75 6.20 3.62
CA GLU A 102 0.30 7.37 4.35
C GLU A 102 -1.12 7.73 3.93
N GLY A 103 -2.04 7.76 4.89
CA GLY A 103 -3.42 8.19 4.71
C GLY A 103 -3.72 9.44 5.51
N LYS A 104 -4.27 10.46 4.86
CA LYS A 104 -4.68 11.72 5.46
C LYS A 104 -6.13 11.99 5.11
N LEU A 105 -7.00 11.95 6.10
CA LEU A 105 -8.38 12.40 5.96
C LEU A 105 -8.51 13.74 6.68
N TYR A 106 -8.80 14.76 5.91
CA TYR A 106 -8.89 16.11 6.44
C TYR A 106 -10.12 16.28 7.32
N ALA A 107 -10.03 17.24 8.25
CA ALA A 107 -11.16 17.71 9.06
C ALA A 107 -12.34 18.05 8.14
N SER A 108 -13.56 17.72 8.56
CA SER A 108 -14.78 17.79 7.73
C SER A 108 -14.98 16.64 6.72
N SER A 109 -14.10 15.65 6.72
CA SER A 109 -14.41 14.38 6.05
C SER A 109 -15.48 13.62 6.83
N SER A 110 -16.12 12.64 6.16
CA SER A 110 -17.19 11.82 6.79
C SER A 110 -16.75 11.24 8.15
N ASN A 111 -17.57 11.43 9.16
CA ASN A 111 -17.33 10.93 10.53
C ASN A 111 -17.12 9.40 10.57
N THR A 112 -17.76 8.67 9.66
CA THR A 112 -17.56 7.22 9.53
C THR A 112 -16.12 6.86 9.14
N LEU A 113 -15.45 7.72 8.37
CA LEU A 113 -14.06 7.51 7.94
C LEU A 113 -13.04 8.05 8.93
N THR A 114 -13.43 9.01 9.76
CA THR A 114 -12.54 9.66 10.73
C THR A 114 -12.72 9.13 12.14
N ASP A 115 -13.41 7.99 12.31
CA ASP A 115 -13.75 7.39 13.61
C ASP A 115 -14.43 8.38 14.56
N GLY A 116 -15.29 9.24 14.01
CA GLY A 116 -16.05 10.26 14.74
C GLY A 116 -15.29 11.57 14.96
N SER A 117 -14.02 11.67 14.59
CA SER A 117 -13.27 12.91 14.81
C SER A 117 -13.64 14.00 13.81
N SER A 118 -13.87 15.19 14.33
CA SER A 118 -14.06 16.41 13.54
C SER A 118 -12.73 17.02 13.07
N GLN A 119 -11.58 16.55 13.59
CA GLN A 119 -10.26 17.11 13.33
C GLN A 119 -9.51 16.40 12.19
N GLY A 120 -10.02 15.25 11.74
CA GLY A 120 -9.43 14.43 10.70
C GLY A 120 -8.93 13.08 11.21
N HIS A 121 -8.31 12.32 10.32
CA HIS A 121 -7.76 11.00 10.64
C HIS A 121 -6.41 10.82 9.97
N TYR A 122 -5.48 10.18 10.65
CA TYR A 122 -4.14 9.91 10.15
C TYR A 122 -3.81 8.43 10.20
N THR A 123 -3.24 7.94 9.12
CA THR A 123 -2.75 6.57 9.02
C THR A 123 -1.36 6.59 8.45
N VAL A 124 -0.44 5.91 9.09
CA VAL A 124 0.91 5.63 8.56
C VAL A 124 1.23 4.17 8.77
N ASN A 125 1.79 3.53 7.76
CA ASN A 125 2.22 2.14 7.83
C ASN A 125 3.53 1.97 7.06
N ASN A 126 4.53 1.42 7.74
CA ASN A 126 5.84 1.10 7.18
C ASN A 126 6.04 -0.41 7.23
N GLY A 127 6.16 -1.03 6.06
CA GLY A 127 6.40 -2.45 5.91
C GLY A 127 7.77 -2.73 5.30
N GLN A 128 8.46 -3.71 5.84
CA GLN A 128 9.69 -4.24 5.29
C GLN A 128 9.55 -5.75 5.11
N TYR A 129 9.75 -6.21 3.90
CA TYR A 129 9.79 -7.62 3.54
C TYR A 129 11.15 -7.95 2.96
N SER A 130 11.81 -8.98 3.49
CA SER A 130 13.09 -9.46 3.03
C SER A 130 13.04 -10.96 2.85
N GLN A 131 13.45 -11.44 1.68
CA GLN A 131 13.58 -12.86 1.38
C GLN A 131 15.00 -13.14 0.91
N THR A 132 15.64 -14.13 1.53
CA THR A 132 16.91 -14.69 1.09
C THR A 132 16.67 -16.12 0.66
N TYR A 133 17.16 -16.47 -0.51
CA TYR A 133 17.14 -17.81 -1.05
C TYR A 133 18.55 -18.22 -1.47
N ALA A 134 18.96 -19.42 -1.13
CA ALA A 134 20.20 -20.01 -1.60
C ALA A 134 19.97 -21.47 -1.95
N ASP A 135 20.60 -21.95 -3.00
CA ASP A 135 20.60 -23.36 -3.37
C ASP A 135 21.97 -23.81 -3.86
N VAL A 136 22.24 -25.09 -3.68
CA VAL A 136 23.36 -25.80 -4.26
C VAL A 136 22.87 -27.09 -4.90
N LEU A 137 23.37 -27.36 -6.08
CA LEU A 137 23.02 -28.56 -6.85
C LEU A 137 24.29 -29.23 -7.33
N VAL A 138 24.39 -30.53 -7.07
CA VAL A 138 25.46 -31.42 -7.54
C VAL A 138 24.85 -32.30 -8.62
N ASN A 139 25.39 -32.24 -9.83
CA ASN A 139 24.99 -33.04 -10.98
C ASN A 139 26.07 -34.07 -11.26
N ILE A 140 25.70 -35.35 -11.29
CA ILE A 140 26.56 -36.49 -11.60
C ILE A 140 26.04 -37.12 -12.86
N ASN A 141 26.92 -37.30 -13.87
CA ASN A 141 26.64 -38.01 -15.09
C ASN A 141 27.86 -38.83 -15.48
N LYS A 142 27.92 -40.06 -14.97
CA LYS A 142 29.08 -40.94 -15.14
C LYS A 142 28.72 -42.21 -15.88
N ARG A 143 29.47 -42.47 -16.93
CA ARG A 143 29.41 -43.75 -17.64
C ARG A 143 30.46 -44.70 -17.08
N ILE A 144 30.04 -45.91 -16.72
CA ILE A 144 30.90 -46.99 -16.25
C ILE A 144 30.56 -48.21 -17.08
N GLN A 145 31.46 -48.54 -18.00
CA GLN A 145 31.25 -49.59 -19.00
C GLN A 145 29.92 -49.40 -19.76
N ASP A 146 28.98 -50.32 -19.64
CA ASP A 146 27.67 -50.30 -20.29
C ASP A 146 26.60 -49.55 -19.50
N PHE A 147 26.92 -49.05 -18.31
CA PHE A 147 25.98 -48.35 -17.43
C PHE A 147 26.25 -46.84 -17.45
N THR A 148 25.18 -46.05 -17.46
CA THR A 148 25.23 -44.62 -17.26
C THR A 148 24.48 -44.27 -15.97
N ILE A 149 25.18 -43.66 -15.02
CA ILE A 149 24.63 -43.18 -13.73
C ILE A 149 24.38 -41.70 -13.89
N VAL A 150 23.11 -41.28 -13.74
CA VAL A 150 22.71 -39.89 -13.68
C VAL A 150 22.05 -39.64 -12.30
N ALA A 151 22.61 -38.71 -11.56
CA ALA A 151 22.08 -38.34 -10.24
C ALA A 151 22.18 -36.82 -10.04
N ASN A 152 21.16 -36.23 -9.41
CA ASN A 152 21.13 -34.85 -9.01
C ASN A 152 20.85 -34.79 -7.51
N ILE A 153 21.74 -34.15 -6.77
CA ILE A 153 21.62 -33.98 -5.33
C ILE A 153 21.69 -32.50 -5.03
N GLY A 154 20.73 -31.98 -4.30
CA GLY A 154 20.68 -30.55 -4.00
C GLY A 154 20.17 -30.26 -2.58
N ALA A 155 20.52 -29.06 -2.13
CA ALA A 155 20.00 -28.48 -0.92
C ALA A 155 19.61 -27.03 -1.18
N SER A 156 18.57 -26.56 -0.49
CA SER A 156 18.13 -25.17 -0.60
C SER A 156 17.80 -24.62 0.78
N TYR A 157 17.98 -23.30 0.89
CA TYR A 157 17.61 -22.51 2.05
C TYR A 157 16.70 -21.38 1.59
N SER A 158 15.62 -21.13 2.33
CA SER A 158 14.75 -19.97 2.13
C SER A 158 14.43 -19.35 3.49
N GLY A 159 14.84 -18.10 3.66
CA GLY A 159 14.53 -17.29 4.84
C GLY A 159 13.66 -16.11 4.46
N VAL A 160 12.58 -15.85 5.22
CA VAL A 160 11.67 -14.71 5.04
C VAL A 160 11.61 -13.94 6.35
N THR A 161 11.75 -12.63 6.25
CA THR A 161 11.54 -11.71 7.36
C THR A 161 10.53 -10.66 6.91
N SER A 162 9.48 -10.48 7.70
CA SER A 162 8.50 -9.41 7.51
C SER A 162 8.42 -8.59 8.80
N LYS A 163 8.50 -7.27 8.64
CA LYS A 163 8.34 -6.31 9.73
C LYS A 163 7.33 -5.27 9.28
N GLU A 164 6.41 -4.95 10.15
CA GLU A 164 5.40 -3.92 9.90
C GLU A 164 5.27 -3.06 11.15
N LEU A 165 5.23 -1.75 10.94
CA LEU A 165 4.99 -0.77 11.98
C LEU A 165 4.01 0.25 11.44
N GLY A 166 2.89 0.40 12.12
CA GLY A 166 1.86 1.31 11.69
C GLY A 166 1.11 1.96 12.84
N TYR A 167 0.49 3.05 12.49
CA TYR A 167 -0.47 3.77 13.31
C TYR A 167 -1.66 4.14 12.45
N ALA A 168 -2.86 3.99 12.98
CA ALA A 168 -4.09 4.50 12.38
C ALA A 168 -5.00 5.00 13.51
N GLY A 169 -5.49 6.20 13.37
CA GLY A 169 -6.42 6.75 14.36
C GLY A 169 -6.87 8.17 14.05
N PRO A 170 -7.96 8.56 14.73
CA PRO A 170 -8.51 9.90 14.64
C PRO A 170 -7.55 10.93 15.26
N ILE A 171 -7.52 12.12 14.69
CA ILE A 171 -6.89 13.28 15.34
C ILE A 171 -7.75 13.65 16.53
N ARG A 172 -7.15 13.87 17.70
CA ARG A 172 -7.88 14.20 18.93
C ARG A 172 -8.70 15.48 18.77
N GLU A 173 -9.89 15.52 19.36
CA GLU A 173 -10.79 16.67 19.32
C GLU A 173 -10.17 17.95 19.94
N THR A 174 -9.26 17.78 20.90
CA THR A 174 -8.48 18.89 21.48
C THR A 174 -7.25 19.25 20.66
N GLY A 175 -7.00 18.53 19.56
CA GLY A 175 -5.87 18.74 18.67
C GLY A 175 -6.11 19.84 17.66
N ILE A 176 -5.06 20.16 16.94
CA ILE A 176 -5.12 21.10 15.82
C ILE A 176 -5.69 20.36 14.61
N PRO A 177 -6.75 20.88 13.95
CA PRO A 177 -7.30 20.26 12.76
C PRO A 177 -6.24 20.06 11.69
N ASN A 178 -6.28 18.90 11.03
CA ASN A 178 -5.36 18.54 9.94
C ASN A 178 -3.87 18.48 10.36
N LEU A 179 -3.57 18.41 11.63
CA LEU A 179 -2.21 18.15 12.10
C LEU A 179 -1.94 16.63 12.07
N PHE A 180 -1.46 16.18 10.94
CA PHE A 180 -1.16 14.75 10.70
C PHE A 180 0.15 14.37 11.37
N ASN A 181 0.05 13.98 12.63
CA ASN A 181 1.18 13.54 13.44
C ASN A 181 0.78 12.35 14.32
N VAL A 182 1.77 11.56 14.75
CA VAL A 182 1.60 10.45 15.69
C VAL A 182 1.95 10.97 17.09
N TYR A 183 0.97 10.90 18.00
CA TYR A 183 1.15 11.27 19.40
C TYR A 183 1.09 10.05 20.31
#